data_4b0aeb747c80f240366eca6205fba710
#
_entry.id   4b0aeb747c80f240366eca6205fba710
#
_cell.length_a   1.000
_cell.length_b   1.000
_cell.length_c   1.000
_cell.angle_alpha   90.00
_cell.angle_beta   90.00
_cell.angle_gamma   90.00
#
_symmetry.space_group_name_H-M   'P 1'
#
loop_
_entity.id
_entity.type
_entity.pdbx_description
1 polymer ?
#
loop_
_entity_poly.entity_id
_entity_poly.type
_entity_poly.pdbx_seq_one_letter_code
_entity_poly.pdbx_strand_id
1 'polypeptide(L)'
;MSLTDQLVEALSKVQDPELRHPITDLGMVEINVENVETSVTVKLTVAGCPAAQKIESDVRAAISDFDASVTMSVMNQAERDALKAKLRNGKAPRQNPFDTDTLTRVYLIGSGKGGVGKSSVTANLAVALADQGYRVGLVDADIFGFSIPGQLGIDSKPTRVDEMILPPVAFGVKVISIGMFIDENKPVAWRGPMLHRAVEQFLVDVYWGDLDFLLVDLPPGTGDIAISLGQLLPTAK
;
A
#
# COMPACT_ATOMS: atom_id res chain seq x y z
N MET A 1 -31.50 -10.72 14.76
CA MET A 1 -30.53 -9.89 14.01
C MET A 1 -31.32 -9.07 13.02
N SER A 2 -31.13 -7.76 12.96
CA SER A 2 -31.78 -6.92 11.96
C SER A 2 -31.19 -7.20 10.58
N LEU A 3 -31.89 -6.80 9.50
CA LEU A 3 -31.35 -6.90 8.13
C LEU A 3 -30.02 -6.13 8.00
N THR A 4 -29.96 -4.96 8.64
CA THR A 4 -28.72 -4.16 8.69
C THR A 4 -27.57 -4.93 9.34
N ASP A 5 -27.79 -5.63 10.47
CA ASP A 5 -26.76 -6.42 11.14
C ASP A 5 -26.23 -7.55 10.25
N GLN A 6 -27.13 -8.22 9.52
CA GLN A 6 -26.78 -9.30 8.59
C GLN A 6 -25.94 -8.77 7.41
N LEU A 7 -26.31 -7.61 6.86
CA LEU A 7 -25.54 -6.95 5.80
C LEU A 7 -24.17 -6.51 6.30
N VAL A 8 -24.06 -5.93 7.49
CA VAL A 8 -22.78 -5.56 8.10
C VAL A 8 -21.89 -6.79 8.29
N GLU A 9 -22.45 -7.90 8.78
CA GLU A 9 -21.70 -9.15 8.96
C GLU A 9 -21.22 -9.72 7.61
N ALA A 10 -22.06 -9.71 6.58
CA ALA A 10 -21.67 -10.16 5.24
C ALA A 10 -20.55 -9.28 4.66
N LEU A 11 -20.69 -7.96 4.76
CA LEU A 11 -19.75 -6.98 4.23
C LEU A 11 -18.44 -6.90 5.03
N SER A 12 -18.43 -7.31 6.30
CA SER A 12 -17.21 -7.39 7.10
C SER A 12 -16.17 -8.41 6.57
N LYS A 13 -16.60 -9.33 5.72
CA LYS A 13 -15.73 -10.31 5.05
C LYS A 13 -15.04 -9.74 3.81
N VAL A 14 -15.52 -8.62 3.29
CA VAL A 14 -14.92 -7.93 2.14
C VAL A 14 -13.80 -7.03 2.63
N GLN A 15 -12.60 -7.25 2.09
CA GLN A 15 -11.42 -6.46 2.44
C GLN A 15 -11.01 -5.55 1.29
N ASP A 16 -10.58 -4.34 1.63
CA ASP A 16 -9.88 -3.48 0.68
C ASP A 16 -8.48 -4.09 0.40
N PRO A 17 -8.12 -4.37 -0.87
CA PRO A 17 -6.86 -5.03 -1.20
C PRO A 17 -5.62 -4.20 -0.90
N GLU A 18 -5.72 -2.85 -0.96
CA GLU A 18 -4.60 -1.95 -0.68
C GLU A 18 -4.43 -1.72 0.83
N LEU A 19 -5.53 -1.56 1.56
CA LEU A 19 -5.53 -1.31 3.00
C LEU A 19 -5.45 -2.59 3.83
N ARG A 20 -5.94 -3.73 3.31
CA ARG A 20 -6.02 -5.04 3.99
C ARG A 20 -6.84 -5.02 5.29
N HIS A 21 -7.88 -4.22 5.28
CA HIS A 21 -8.85 -4.14 6.36
C HIS A 21 -10.26 -4.33 5.81
N PRO A 22 -11.20 -4.85 6.61
CA PRO A 22 -12.61 -4.91 6.24
C PRO A 22 -13.15 -3.54 5.83
N ILE A 23 -13.87 -3.46 4.72
CA ILE A 23 -14.44 -2.19 4.23
C ILE A 23 -15.40 -1.54 5.23
N THR A 24 -16.06 -2.35 6.07
CA THR A 24 -16.91 -1.89 7.17
C THR A 24 -16.09 -1.15 8.22
N ASP A 25 -14.94 -1.69 8.59
CA ASP A 25 -14.06 -1.08 9.57
C ASP A 25 -13.40 0.20 9.05
N LEU A 26 -13.19 0.30 7.75
CA LEU A 26 -12.65 1.49 7.10
C LEU A 26 -13.67 2.64 6.97
N GLY A 27 -14.95 2.39 7.29
CA GLY A 27 -16.03 3.36 7.08
C GLY A 27 -16.35 3.58 5.59
N MET A 28 -16.06 2.59 4.76
CA MET A 28 -16.30 2.61 3.32
C MET A 28 -17.73 2.19 2.96
N VAL A 29 -18.55 1.77 3.93
CA VAL A 29 -19.87 1.23 3.69
C VAL A 29 -20.93 2.09 4.38
N GLU A 30 -21.96 2.45 3.64
CA GLU A 30 -23.18 3.06 4.14
C GLU A 30 -24.38 2.19 3.70
N ILE A 31 -25.17 1.74 4.67
CA ILE A 31 -26.33 0.89 4.43
C ILE A 31 -27.57 1.73 4.73
N ASN A 32 -28.44 1.85 3.76
CA ASN A 32 -29.73 2.51 3.91
C ASN A 32 -30.87 1.50 3.68
N VAL A 33 -31.74 1.36 4.67
CA VAL A 33 -32.89 0.47 4.63
C VAL A 33 -34.13 1.34 4.76
N GLU A 34 -34.79 1.64 3.65
CA GLU A 34 -36.01 2.42 3.59
C GLU A 34 -37.18 1.54 3.12
N ASN A 35 -38.12 1.28 4.02
CA ASN A 35 -39.40 0.56 3.81
C ASN A 35 -39.28 -0.78 3.04
N VAL A 36 -39.03 -0.77 1.74
CA VAL A 36 -38.98 -1.95 0.86
C VAL A 36 -37.67 -2.03 0.09
N GLU A 37 -36.91 -0.93 0.01
CA GLU A 37 -35.66 -0.88 -0.75
C GLU A 37 -34.47 -0.83 0.20
N THR A 38 -33.53 -1.74 -0.03
CA THR A 38 -32.24 -1.75 0.66
C THR A 38 -31.14 -1.32 -0.31
N SER A 39 -30.34 -0.34 0.08
CA SER A 39 -29.20 0.11 -0.71
C SER A 39 -27.92 0.09 0.11
N VAL A 40 -26.85 -0.36 -0.54
CA VAL A 40 -25.49 -0.37 0.00
C VAL A 40 -24.64 0.58 -0.85
N THR A 41 -24.18 1.66 -0.25
CA THR A 41 -23.26 2.59 -0.89
C THR A 41 -21.84 2.28 -0.44
N VAL A 42 -20.97 1.98 -1.40
CA VAL A 42 -19.53 1.75 -1.15
C VAL A 42 -18.76 3.02 -1.51
N LYS A 43 -18.07 3.60 -0.53
CA LYS A 43 -17.34 4.86 -0.66
C LYS A 43 -15.86 4.57 -0.88
N LEU A 44 -15.38 4.77 -2.09
CA LEU A 44 -13.96 4.64 -2.44
C LEU A 44 -13.15 5.80 -1.86
N THR A 45 -11.89 5.57 -1.57
CA THR A 45 -10.97 6.59 -1.04
C THR A 45 -10.75 7.74 -2.02
N VAL A 46 -10.62 7.41 -3.31
CA VAL A 46 -10.41 8.38 -4.40
C VAL A 46 -11.19 7.98 -5.65
N ALA A 47 -11.47 8.97 -6.50
CA ALA A 47 -12.01 8.70 -7.84
C ALA A 47 -10.95 7.97 -8.69
N GLY A 48 -11.37 6.87 -9.35
CA GLY A 48 -10.46 6.08 -10.16
C GLY A 48 -9.54 5.13 -9.38
N CYS A 49 -9.94 4.73 -8.16
CA CYS A 49 -9.23 3.72 -7.37
C CYS A 49 -9.02 2.44 -8.20
N PRO A 50 -7.78 1.93 -8.35
CA PRO A 50 -7.49 0.71 -9.10
C PRO A 50 -8.23 -0.52 -8.57
N ALA A 51 -8.50 -0.54 -7.26
CA ALA A 51 -9.22 -1.62 -6.59
C ALA A 51 -10.75 -1.56 -6.74
N ALA A 52 -11.31 -0.50 -7.34
CA ALA A 52 -12.76 -0.26 -7.39
C ALA A 52 -13.57 -1.44 -7.93
N GLN A 53 -13.15 -1.99 -9.07
CA GLN A 53 -13.85 -3.12 -9.71
C GLN A 53 -13.83 -4.38 -8.85
N LYS A 54 -12.70 -4.65 -8.20
CA LYS A 54 -12.58 -5.80 -7.30
C LYS A 54 -13.46 -5.62 -6.08
N ILE A 55 -13.42 -4.48 -5.43
CA ILE A 55 -14.26 -4.18 -4.26
C ILE A 55 -15.74 -4.29 -4.63
N GLU A 56 -16.16 -3.72 -5.76
CA GLU A 56 -17.55 -3.82 -6.23
C GLU A 56 -17.98 -5.28 -6.45
N SER A 57 -17.14 -6.07 -7.12
CA SER A 57 -17.41 -7.50 -7.36
C SER A 57 -17.52 -8.28 -6.06
N ASP A 58 -16.59 -8.07 -5.13
CA ASP A 58 -16.57 -8.75 -3.83
C ASP A 58 -17.79 -8.36 -2.97
N VAL A 59 -18.20 -7.08 -3.00
CA VAL A 59 -19.41 -6.60 -2.31
C VAL A 59 -20.67 -7.24 -2.89
N ARG A 60 -20.82 -7.23 -4.23
CA ARG A 60 -22.00 -7.87 -4.87
C ARG A 60 -22.07 -9.36 -4.56
N ALA A 61 -20.95 -10.04 -4.53
CA ALA A 61 -20.88 -11.45 -4.14
C ALA A 61 -21.27 -11.65 -2.66
N ALA A 62 -20.78 -10.80 -1.76
CA ALA A 62 -21.04 -10.93 -0.33
C ALA A 62 -22.51 -10.71 0.06
N ILE A 63 -23.24 -9.90 -0.71
CA ILE A 63 -24.66 -9.59 -0.46
C ILE A 63 -25.61 -10.21 -1.48
N SER A 64 -25.17 -11.23 -2.25
CA SER A 64 -25.98 -11.88 -3.29
C SER A 64 -27.30 -12.46 -2.79
N ASP A 65 -27.34 -12.87 -1.53
CA ASP A 65 -28.53 -13.44 -0.89
C ASP A 65 -29.51 -12.40 -0.36
N PHE A 66 -29.16 -11.10 -0.49
CA PHE A 66 -29.99 -9.98 -0.03
C PHE A 66 -30.54 -9.21 -1.24
N ASP A 67 -31.79 -8.78 -1.14
CA ASP A 67 -32.39 -7.89 -2.12
C ASP A 67 -31.93 -6.45 -1.85
N ALA A 68 -30.68 -6.16 -2.25
CA ALA A 68 -30.02 -4.89 -2.00
C ALA A 68 -29.30 -4.36 -3.25
N SER A 69 -29.50 -3.09 -3.56
CA SER A 69 -28.79 -2.41 -4.63
C SER A 69 -27.40 -1.95 -4.16
N VAL A 70 -26.38 -2.00 -5.06
CA VAL A 70 -25.02 -1.54 -4.77
C VAL A 70 -24.71 -0.31 -5.60
N THR A 71 -24.33 0.77 -4.93
CA THR A 71 -23.90 2.03 -5.54
C THR A 71 -22.47 2.34 -5.12
N MET A 72 -21.64 2.78 -6.09
CA MET A 72 -20.28 3.23 -5.83
C MET A 72 -20.23 4.75 -5.72
N SER A 73 -19.55 5.27 -4.73
CA SER A 73 -19.32 6.71 -4.52
C SER A 73 -17.86 6.98 -4.09
N VAL A 74 -17.55 8.22 -3.81
CA VAL A 74 -16.19 8.62 -3.37
C VAL A 74 -16.32 9.35 -2.03
N MET A 75 -15.43 9.05 -1.10
CA MET A 75 -15.36 9.69 0.22
C MET A 75 -15.21 11.21 0.08
N ASN A 76 -15.93 11.95 0.90
CA ASN A 76 -15.70 13.38 1.09
C ASN A 76 -14.44 13.62 1.96
N GLN A 77 -14.05 14.90 2.16
CA GLN A 77 -12.84 15.23 2.92
C GLN A 77 -12.91 14.75 4.38
N ALA A 78 -14.02 14.94 5.05
CA ALA A 78 -14.18 14.52 6.45
C ALA A 78 -14.08 13.00 6.63
N GLU A 79 -14.65 12.24 5.69
CA GLU A 79 -14.57 10.77 5.67
C GLU A 79 -13.12 10.29 5.44
N ARG A 80 -12.37 10.92 4.53
CA ARG A 80 -10.94 10.63 4.33
C ARG A 80 -10.10 10.97 5.57
N ASP A 81 -10.39 12.08 6.25
CA ASP A 81 -9.69 12.45 7.47
C ASP A 81 -9.94 11.46 8.61
N ALA A 82 -11.19 10.98 8.76
CA ALA A 82 -11.55 9.93 9.70
C ALA A 82 -10.84 8.60 9.38
N LEU A 83 -10.81 8.21 8.10
CA LEU A 83 -10.09 7.01 7.64
C LEU A 83 -8.60 7.11 7.98
N LYS A 84 -7.95 8.23 7.65
CA LYS A 84 -6.52 8.47 7.96
C LYS A 84 -6.24 8.38 9.46
N ALA A 85 -7.07 9.01 10.29
CA ALA A 85 -6.93 8.95 11.74
C ALA A 85 -7.02 7.51 12.26
N LYS A 86 -7.94 6.72 11.70
CA LYS A 86 -8.14 5.30 12.03
C LYS A 86 -6.94 4.44 11.62
N LEU A 87 -6.45 4.62 10.40
CA LEU A 87 -5.29 3.88 9.88
C LEU A 87 -3.98 4.20 10.60
N ARG A 88 -3.84 5.43 11.12
CA ARG A 88 -2.65 5.85 11.88
C ARG A 88 -2.63 5.34 13.33
N ASN A 89 -3.72 4.75 13.83
CA ASN A 89 -3.81 4.25 15.21
C ASN A 89 -3.31 5.26 16.26
N GLY A 90 -3.59 6.56 16.06
CA GLY A 90 -3.15 7.63 16.96
C GLY A 90 -1.66 8.01 16.85
N LYS A 91 -0.90 7.44 15.92
CA LYS A 91 0.50 7.86 15.65
C LYS A 91 0.52 9.23 14.98
N ALA A 92 1.43 10.08 15.43
CA ALA A 92 1.64 11.40 14.85
C ALA A 92 2.01 11.31 13.36
N PRO A 93 1.61 12.30 12.52
CA PRO A 93 2.05 12.36 11.14
C PRO A 93 3.58 12.41 11.04
N ARG A 94 4.17 11.72 10.06
CA ARG A 94 5.61 11.76 9.72
C ARG A 94 6.60 11.19 10.74
N GLN A 95 6.22 10.17 11.51
CA GLN A 95 7.20 9.34 12.19
C GLN A 95 7.60 8.15 11.31
N ASN A 96 8.91 7.89 11.24
CA ASN A 96 9.43 6.71 10.56
C ASN A 96 8.95 5.45 11.30
N PRO A 97 8.12 4.59 10.70
CA PRO A 97 7.61 3.38 11.38
C PRO A 97 8.68 2.30 11.55
N PHE A 98 9.86 2.49 10.96
CA PHE A 98 10.98 1.54 10.97
C PHE A 98 12.16 2.03 11.81
N ASP A 99 11.89 2.89 12.80
CA ASP A 99 12.89 3.35 13.77
C ASP A 99 13.25 2.23 14.77
N THR A 100 14.11 2.53 15.73
CA THR A 100 14.73 1.59 16.68
C THR A 100 13.76 0.67 17.44
N ASP A 101 12.52 1.13 17.65
CA ASP A 101 11.50 0.37 18.39
C ASP A 101 10.59 -0.50 17.50
N THR A 102 10.91 -0.61 16.20
CA THR A 102 10.08 -1.40 15.28
C THR A 102 10.25 -2.91 15.49
N LEU A 103 9.13 -3.65 15.39
CA LEU A 103 9.15 -5.12 15.31
C LEU A 103 9.39 -5.63 13.89
N THR A 104 9.31 -4.76 12.88
CA THR A 104 9.55 -5.09 11.48
C THR A 104 11.03 -5.37 11.25
N ARG A 105 11.32 -6.50 10.62
CA ARG A 105 12.69 -6.84 10.21
C ARG A 105 13.00 -6.17 8.87
N VAL A 106 13.97 -5.26 8.87
CA VAL A 106 14.38 -4.52 7.67
C VAL A 106 15.65 -5.11 7.09
N TYR A 107 15.63 -5.40 5.79
CA TYR A 107 16.78 -5.93 5.05
C TYR A 107 17.10 -5.02 3.86
N LEU A 108 18.35 -4.58 3.75
CA LEU A 108 18.88 -3.83 2.62
C LEU A 108 19.61 -4.80 1.69
N ILE A 109 19.07 -4.99 0.49
CA ILE A 109 19.66 -5.91 -0.50
C ILE A 109 20.51 -5.12 -1.48
N GLY A 110 21.82 -5.28 -1.36
CA GLY A 110 22.80 -4.58 -2.17
C GLY A 110 23.64 -5.52 -3.04
N SER A 111 24.31 -4.97 -4.04
CA SER A 111 25.29 -5.67 -4.87
C SER A 111 26.44 -4.76 -5.27
N GLY A 112 27.64 -5.29 -5.42
CA GLY A 112 28.82 -4.53 -5.82
C GLY A 112 28.79 -4.07 -7.27
N LYS A 113 27.98 -4.67 -8.14
CA LYS A 113 27.82 -4.33 -9.56
C LYS A 113 26.41 -4.57 -10.05
N GLY A 114 26.01 -3.88 -11.13
CA GLY A 114 24.71 -4.09 -11.78
C GLY A 114 24.63 -5.41 -12.56
N GLY A 115 23.39 -5.85 -12.85
CA GLY A 115 23.14 -7.01 -13.71
C GLY A 115 23.44 -8.39 -13.10
N VAL A 116 23.61 -8.50 -11.76
CA VAL A 116 23.91 -9.78 -11.07
C VAL A 116 22.67 -10.50 -10.54
N GLY A 117 21.47 -9.99 -10.80
CA GLY A 117 20.23 -10.59 -10.33
C GLY A 117 19.75 -10.10 -8.95
N LYS A 118 20.33 -9.02 -8.40
CA LYS A 118 19.93 -8.43 -7.10
C LYS A 118 18.41 -8.27 -6.97
N SER A 119 17.80 -7.49 -7.86
CA SER A 119 16.37 -7.19 -7.84
C SER A 119 15.50 -8.44 -8.04
N SER A 120 15.97 -9.41 -8.85
CA SER A 120 15.28 -10.69 -9.02
C SER A 120 15.29 -11.51 -7.72
N VAL A 121 16.41 -11.54 -7.00
CA VAL A 121 16.49 -12.17 -5.68
C VAL A 121 15.57 -11.45 -4.70
N THR A 122 15.60 -10.13 -4.68
CA THR A 122 14.76 -9.31 -3.78
C THR A 122 13.26 -9.55 -4.01
N ALA A 123 12.81 -9.51 -5.28
CA ALA A 123 11.41 -9.73 -5.64
C ALA A 123 10.95 -11.15 -5.26
N ASN A 124 11.74 -12.18 -5.62
CA ASN A 124 11.38 -13.56 -5.30
C ASN A 124 11.40 -13.85 -3.80
N LEU A 125 12.34 -13.26 -3.04
CA LEU A 125 12.37 -13.38 -1.59
C LEU A 125 11.13 -12.73 -0.95
N ALA A 126 10.72 -11.56 -1.43
CA ALA A 126 9.51 -10.88 -0.95
C ALA A 126 8.26 -11.74 -1.17
N VAL A 127 8.10 -12.29 -2.38
CA VAL A 127 6.97 -13.17 -2.72
C VAL A 127 7.00 -14.45 -1.90
N ALA A 128 8.16 -15.08 -1.75
CA ALA A 128 8.30 -16.31 -0.97
C ALA A 128 7.97 -16.11 0.51
N LEU A 129 8.31 -14.96 1.10
CA LEU A 129 7.93 -14.61 2.47
C LEU A 129 6.42 -14.36 2.57
N ALA A 130 5.83 -13.66 1.60
CA ALA A 130 4.40 -13.42 1.57
C ALA A 130 3.58 -14.72 1.41
N ASP A 131 4.07 -15.67 0.60
CA ASP A 131 3.46 -16.99 0.42
C ASP A 131 3.49 -17.84 1.72
N GLN A 132 4.47 -17.59 2.59
CA GLN A 132 4.52 -18.18 3.93
C GLN A 132 3.62 -17.49 4.96
N GLY A 133 2.83 -16.49 4.55
CA GLY A 133 1.88 -15.78 5.40
C GLY A 133 2.45 -14.55 6.12
N TYR A 134 3.69 -14.14 5.84
CA TYR A 134 4.25 -12.91 6.40
C TYR A 134 3.72 -11.66 5.68
N ARG A 135 3.57 -10.57 6.41
CA ARG A 135 3.23 -9.25 5.89
C ARG A 135 4.52 -8.58 5.40
N VAL A 136 4.64 -8.44 4.08
CA VAL A 136 5.87 -8.01 3.42
C VAL A 136 5.67 -6.69 2.69
N GLY A 137 6.60 -5.75 2.92
CA GLY A 137 6.81 -4.55 2.13
C GLY A 137 8.09 -4.66 1.31
N LEU A 138 8.09 -4.04 0.14
CA LEU A 138 9.24 -3.99 -0.77
C LEU A 138 9.41 -2.57 -1.32
N VAL A 139 10.58 -1.99 -1.08
CA VAL A 139 11.00 -0.70 -1.63
C VAL A 139 12.03 -0.94 -2.72
N ASP A 140 11.74 -0.49 -3.95
CA ASP A 140 12.72 -0.42 -5.03
C ASP A 140 13.34 0.99 -5.02
N ALA A 141 14.55 1.07 -4.50
CA ALA A 141 15.33 2.31 -4.38
C ALA A 141 16.35 2.51 -5.52
N ASP A 142 16.37 1.62 -6.51
CA ASP A 142 17.23 1.77 -7.69
C ASP A 142 16.60 2.69 -8.73
N ILE A 143 17.01 3.97 -8.71
CA ILE A 143 16.41 5.01 -9.55
C ILE A 143 16.72 4.84 -11.02
N PHE A 144 17.91 4.36 -11.33
CA PHE A 144 18.37 4.24 -12.70
C PHE A 144 18.07 2.88 -13.33
N GLY A 145 17.74 1.90 -12.48
CA GLY A 145 17.52 0.52 -12.91
C GLY A 145 16.32 -0.12 -12.22
N PHE A 146 15.30 0.69 -11.84
CA PHE A 146 14.11 0.15 -11.22
C PHE A 146 13.48 -0.95 -12.09
N SER A 147 13.30 -2.11 -11.52
CA SER A 147 12.82 -3.29 -12.26
C SER A 147 11.78 -4.10 -11.49
N ILE A 148 11.64 -3.84 -10.20
CA ILE A 148 10.71 -4.58 -9.32
C ILE A 148 9.27 -4.52 -9.82
N PRO A 149 8.69 -3.35 -10.19
CA PRO A 149 7.32 -3.30 -10.68
C PRO A 149 7.09 -4.20 -11.89
N GLY A 150 7.98 -4.14 -12.88
CA GLY A 150 7.89 -4.98 -14.09
C GLY A 150 8.03 -6.47 -13.79
N GLN A 151 8.89 -6.86 -12.84
CA GLN A 151 9.06 -8.26 -12.43
C GLN A 151 7.82 -8.82 -11.71
N LEU A 152 7.08 -7.97 -11.01
CA LEU A 152 5.87 -8.35 -10.28
C LEU A 152 4.57 -8.06 -11.05
N GLY A 153 4.67 -7.61 -12.32
CA GLY A 153 3.52 -7.30 -13.17
C GLY A 153 2.67 -6.14 -12.63
N ILE A 154 3.31 -5.14 -12.01
CA ILE A 154 2.62 -3.97 -11.47
C ILE A 154 2.66 -2.85 -12.51
N ASP A 155 1.51 -2.57 -13.11
CA ASP A 155 1.32 -1.48 -14.07
C ASP A 155 0.59 -0.27 -13.45
N SER A 156 0.01 -0.45 -12.26
CA SER A 156 -0.72 0.60 -11.56
C SER A 156 0.22 1.54 -10.80
N LYS A 157 -0.10 2.84 -10.82
CA LYS A 157 0.54 3.82 -9.96
C LYS A 157 0.01 3.72 -8.52
N PRO A 158 0.80 4.11 -7.51
CA PRO A 158 0.32 4.21 -6.14
C PRO A 158 -0.86 5.17 -6.02
N THR A 159 -1.85 4.80 -5.22
CA THR A 159 -3.01 5.66 -4.94
C THR A 159 -2.63 6.68 -3.87
N ARG A 160 -3.02 7.94 -4.05
CA ARG A 160 -2.81 8.98 -3.03
C ARG A 160 -4.11 9.33 -2.35
N VAL A 161 -4.10 9.29 -1.02
CA VAL A 161 -5.17 9.81 -0.17
C VAL A 161 -4.58 10.97 0.64
N ASP A 162 -4.70 12.17 0.11
CA ASP A 162 -4.00 13.41 0.55
C ASP A 162 -2.47 13.20 0.62
N GLU A 163 -1.86 13.21 1.80
CA GLU A 163 -0.42 12.97 1.97
C GLU A 163 -0.05 11.48 2.07
N MET A 164 -1.02 10.61 2.29
CA MET A 164 -0.78 9.17 2.43
C MET A 164 -0.72 8.50 1.08
N ILE A 165 0.27 7.64 0.88
CA ILE A 165 0.49 6.86 -0.33
C ILE A 165 0.09 5.42 -0.05
N LEU A 166 -0.89 4.91 -0.80
CA LEU A 166 -1.26 3.51 -0.78
C LEU A 166 -0.44 2.76 -1.84
N PRO A 167 0.45 1.86 -1.43
CA PRO A 167 1.27 1.11 -2.38
C PRO A 167 0.45 0.03 -3.07
N PRO A 168 0.65 -0.22 -4.37
CA PRO A 168 0.06 -1.38 -5.03
C PRO A 168 0.52 -2.68 -4.35
N VAL A 169 -0.32 -3.69 -4.45
CA VAL A 169 -0.07 -5.02 -3.87
C VAL A 169 -0.03 -6.04 -4.99
N ALA A 170 1.08 -6.78 -5.08
CA ALA A 170 1.23 -7.90 -5.99
C ALA A 170 1.76 -9.13 -5.23
N PHE A 171 1.20 -10.30 -5.48
CA PHE A 171 1.55 -11.56 -4.80
C PHE A 171 1.60 -11.44 -3.27
N GLY A 172 0.69 -10.65 -2.68
CA GLY A 172 0.69 -10.42 -1.24
C GLY A 172 1.77 -9.45 -0.73
N VAL A 173 2.60 -8.84 -1.57
CA VAL A 173 3.64 -7.87 -1.23
C VAL A 173 3.17 -6.44 -1.51
N LYS A 174 3.34 -5.53 -0.55
CA LYS A 174 3.17 -4.09 -0.77
C LYS A 174 4.43 -3.54 -1.43
N VAL A 175 4.30 -2.91 -2.59
CA VAL A 175 5.45 -2.48 -3.39
C VAL A 175 5.43 -0.98 -3.61
N ILE A 176 6.57 -0.34 -3.38
CA ILE A 176 6.80 1.04 -3.79
C ILE A 176 8.11 1.12 -4.57
N SER A 177 8.12 1.79 -5.69
CA SER A 177 9.31 2.03 -6.49
C SER A 177 9.37 3.49 -6.89
N ILE A 178 10.57 4.03 -6.95
CA ILE A 178 10.79 5.39 -7.43
C ILE A 178 10.31 5.55 -8.87
N GLY A 179 10.40 4.50 -9.68
CA GLY A 179 9.90 4.47 -11.04
C GLY A 179 8.40 4.75 -11.19
N MET A 180 7.60 4.47 -10.14
CA MET A 180 6.17 4.75 -10.16
C MET A 180 5.82 6.25 -10.11
N PHE A 181 6.78 7.10 -9.75
CA PHE A 181 6.62 8.56 -9.61
C PHE A 181 7.34 9.33 -10.72
N ILE A 182 8.05 8.65 -11.60
CA ILE A 182 8.74 9.27 -12.73
C ILE A 182 7.79 9.26 -13.92
N ASP A 183 7.49 10.44 -14.47
CA ASP A 183 6.81 10.53 -15.75
C ASP A 183 7.82 10.23 -16.88
N GLU A 184 7.50 9.27 -17.74
CA GLU A 184 8.37 8.76 -18.80
C GLU A 184 8.92 9.86 -19.76
N ASN A 185 8.31 11.05 -19.75
CA ASN A 185 8.64 12.15 -20.65
C ASN A 185 9.40 13.32 -19.97
N LYS A 186 9.82 13.19 -18.71
CA LYS A 186 10.56 14.25 -18.04
C LYS A 186 11.89 13.73 -17.49
N PRO A 187 13.03 14.20 -18.04
CA PRO A 187 14.32 13.90 -17.42
C PRO A 187 14.39 14.55 -16.05
N VAL A 188 14.39 13.74 -15.00
CA VAL A 188 14.58 14.22 -13.63
C VAL A 188 16.04 14.01 -13.24
N ALA A 189 16.75 15.11 -12.99
CA ALA A 189 18.10 15.03 -12.46
C ALA A 189 18.02 14.76 -10.94
N TRP A 190 18.12 13.49 -10.57
CA TRP A 190 18.16 13.08 -9.17
C TRP A 190 19.51 13.42 -8.55
N ARG A 191 19.51 14.37 -7.61
CA ARG A 191 20.70 14.71 -6.80
C ARG A 191 20.55 14.08 -5.41
N GLY A 192 21.67 13.84 -4.72
CA GLY A 192 21.69 13.17 -3.40
C GLY A 192 20.62 13.63 -2.40
N PRO A 193 20.44 14.96 -2.15
CA PRO A 193 19.39 15.43 -1.23
C PRO A 193 17.97 15.14 -1.68
N MET A 194 17.70 15.08 -2.99
CA MET A 194 16.37 14.72 -3.51
C MET A 194 16.09 13.24 -3.32
N LEU A 195 17.12 12.42 -3.47
CA LEU A 195 17.06 10.97 -3.26
C LEU A 195 16.79 10.63 -1.80
N HIS A 196 17.52 11.25 -0.90
CA HIS A 196 17.30 11.11 0.54
C HIS A 196 15.85 11.43 0.92
N ARG A 197 15.33 12.57 0.44
CA ARG A 197 13.94 12.97 0.69
C ARG A 197 12.93 11.99 0.09
N ALA A 198 13.17 11.47 -1.12
CA ALA A 198 12.26 10.52 -1.76
C ALA A 198 12.21 9.20 -0.97
N VAL A 199 13.35 8.69 -0.54
CA VAL A 199 13.42 7.47 0.27
C VAL A 199 12.79 7.68 1.64
N GLU A 200 13.03 8.81 2.29
CA GLU A 200 12.38 9.19 3.54
C GLU A 200 10.84 9.21 3.37
N GLN A 201 10.33 9.82 2.29
CA GLN A 201 8.91 9.81 1.97
C GLN A 201 8.35 8.39 1.78
N PHE A 202 9.10 7.50 1.15
CA PHE A 202 8.67 6.11 0.99
C PHE A 202 8.56 5.37 2.33
N LEU A 203 9.40 5.70 3.29
CA LEU A 203 9.31 5.10 4.62
C LEU A 203 8.17 5.69 5.46
N VAL A 204 7.91 6.99 5.32
CA VAL A 204 7.03 7.76 6.22
C VAL A 204 5.62 7.95 5.67
N ASP A 205 5.49 8.29 4.38
CA ASP A 205 4.22 8.68 3.77
C ASP A 205 3.48 7.47 3.14
N VAL A 206 4.18 6.36 2.88
CA VAL A 206 3.55 5.13 2.39
C VAL A 206 2.84 4.41 3.54
N TYR A 207 1.60 4.00 3.28
CA TYR A 207 0.84 3.19 4.23
C TYR A 207 1.31 1.72 4.20
N TRP A 208 2.28 1.42 5.03
CA TRP A 208 2.80 0.07 5.17
C TRP A 208 1.89 -0.83 6.01
N GLY A 209 1.16 -0.26 6.99
CA GLY A 209 0.48 -1.03 8.03
C GLY A 209 1.48 -1.76 8.92
N ASP A 210 1.05 -2.85 9.54
CA ASP A 210 1.96 -3.70 10.30
C ASP A 210 2.69 -4.64 9.33
N LEU A 211 4.01 -4.57 9.29
CA LEU A 211 4.87 -5.47 8.50
C LEU A 211 5.66 -6.39 9.41
N ASP A 212 5.89 -7.62 8.94
CA ASP A 212 6.87 -8.54 9.52
C ASP A 212 8.25 -8.33 8.88
N PHE A 213 8.26 -8.00 7.57
CA PHE A 213 9.47 -7.75 6.79
C PHE A 213 9.32 -6.52 5.89
N LEU A 214 10.39 -5.71 5.85
CA LEU A 214 10.60 -4.69 4.83
C LEU A 214 11.89 -5.03 4.08
N LEU A 215 11.79 -5.27 2.79
CA LEU A 215 12.93 -5.47 1.90
C LEU A 215 13.18 -4.18 1.11
N VAL A 216 14.44 -3.77 1.01
CA VAL A 216 14.81 -2.58 0.25
C VAL A 216 15.84 -2.99 -0.80
N ASP A 217 15.47 -2.88 -2.07
CA ASP A 217 16.35 -3.13 -3.22
C ASP A 217 17.21 -1.88 -3.49
N LEU A 218 18.49 -1.96 -3.18
CA LEU A 218 19.44 -0.85 -3.32
C LEU A 218 19.92 -0.71 -4.78
N PRO A 219 20.33 0.48 -5.22
CA PRO A 219 21.14 0.59 -6.43
C PRO A 219 22.46 -0.15 -6.28
N PRO A 220 23.11 -0.57 -7.39
CA PRO A 220 24.42 -1.21 -7.33
C PRO A 220 25.49 -0.25 -6.79
N GLY A 221 26.44 -0.79 -6.04
CA GLY A 221 27.53 -0.02 -5.44
C GLY A 221 27.19 0.59 -4.06
N THR A 222 28.02 1.54 -3.61
CA THR A 222 27.97 2.16 -2.28
C THR A 222 27.61 3.65 -2.34
N GLY A 223 26.63 4.00 -3.19
CA GLY A 223 26.27 5.41 -3.43
C GLY A 223 25.45 6.05 -2.28
N ASP A 224 25.08 7.31 -2.48
CA ASP A 224 24.39 8.17 -1.51
C ASP A 224 23.12 7.56 -0.92
N ILE A 225 22.42 6.70 -1.68
CA ILE A 225 21.19 6.03 -1.23
C ILE A 225 21.48 5.04 -0.11
N ALA A 226 22.54 4.25 -0.23
CA ALA A 226 22.93 3.28 0.80
C ALA A 226 23.26 3.99 2.12
N ILE A 227 23.96 5.14 2.04
CA ILE A 227 24.27 5.98 3.21
C ILE A 227 22.99 6.56 3.82
N SER A 228 22.10 7.10 2.99
CA SER A 228 20.83 7.67 3.41
C SER A 228 19.94 6.64 4.11
N LEU A 229 19.83 5.43 3.54
CA LEU A 229 19.05 4.34 4.13
C LEU A 229 19.66 3.84 5.43
N GLY A 230 20.98 3.76 5.54
CA GLY A 230 21.65 3.41 6.79
C GLY A 230 21.37 4.42 7.93
N GLN A 231 21.17 5.70 7.58
CA GLN A 231 20.77 6.74 8.56
C GLN A 231 19.29 6.66 8.93
N LEU A 232 18.42 6.38 7.96
CA LEU A 232 16.96 6.31 8.14
C LEU A 232 16.49 4.99 8.76
N LEU A 233 17.28 3.93 8.63
CA LEU A 233 16.96 2.57 9.06
C LEU A 233 18.10 1.98 9.91
N PRO A 234 18.29 2.48 11.14
CA PRO A 234 19.46 2.13 11.96
C PRO A 234 19.51 0.66 12.38
N THR A 235 18.37 -0.04 12.36
CA THR A 235 18.26 -1.47 12.72
C THR A 235 18.31 -2.40 11.51
N ALA A 236 18.44 -1.87 10.28
CA ALA A 236 18.48 -2.67 9.05
C ALA A 236 19.74 -3.58 8.98
N LYS A 237 19.57 -4.70 8.32
CA LYS A 237 20.60 -5.72 8.09
C LYS A 237 20.98 -5.80 6.63
#